data_3554fdbd882d6f8e99817f11b933d4e8
#
_entry.id   3554fdbd882d6f8e99817f11b933d4e8
#
_cell.length_a   1.000
_cell.length_b   1.000
_cell.length_c   1.000
_cell.angle_alpha   90.00
_cell.angle_beta   90.00
_cell.angle_gamma   90.00
#
_symmetry.space_group_name_H-M   'P 1'
#
loop_
_entity.id
_entity.type
_entity.pdbx_description
1 polymer ?
#
loop_
_entity_poly.entity_id
_entity_poly.type
_entity_poly.pdbx_seq_one_letter_code
_entity_poly.pdbx_strand_id
1 'polypeptide(L)'
;MPTYQLQVNGKMQTVDVDSDTPLLYALRDNLGLHGPKFGCGLGQCGACTVLFNGTATRSCVLPVASVGNARITTLEGLGTPEQPHPVQKAFIDEQAVQCGYCINGMVMTSVGLLQQNPKPSDAQIRDALAGNLCRCGTHARIIRAVKRASGNPSKEA
;
A
#
# COMPACT_ATOMS: atom_id res chain seq x y z
N MET A 1 -26.32 10.31 -7.16
CA MET A 1 -25.12 9.71 -6.49
C MET A 1 -25.11 10.14 -5.04
N PRO A 2 -25.03 9.20 -4.14
CA PRO A 2 -24.89 9.54 -2.72
C PRO A 2 -23.54 10.17 -2.41
N THR A 3 -23.50 10.97 -1.34
CA THR A 3 -22.29 11.64 -0.86
C THR A 3 -21.68 10.85 0.29
N TYR A 4 -20.39 10.54 0.23
CA TYR A 4 -19.65 9.84 1.29
C TYR A 4 -18.58 10.74 1.89
N GLN A 5 -18.44 10.65 3.21
CA GLN A 5 -17.35 11.27 3.96
C GLN A 5 -16.30 10.19 4.25
N LEU A 6 -15.10 10.36 3.71
CA LEU A 6 -13.99 9.41 3.87
C LEU A 6 -12.86 10.06 4.67
N GLN A 7 -12.36 9.37 5.67
CA GLN A 7 -11.16 9.79 6.38
C GLN A 7 -9.91 9.26 5.65
N VAL A 8 -9.26 10.11 4.87
CA VAL A 8 -8.13 9.75 4.01
C VAL A 8 -6.91 10.59 4.37
N ASN A 9 -5.81 9.94 4.71
CA ASN A 9 -4.54 10.57 5.06
C ASN A 9 -4.69 11.65 6.13
N GLY A 10 -5.49 11.36 7.17
CA GLY A 10 -5.73 12.26 8.29
C GLY A 10 -6.68 13.41 8.01
N LYS A 11 -7.33 13.45 6.85
CA LYS A 11 -8.29 14.49 6.47
C LYS A 11 -9.63 13.90 6.09
N MET A 12 -10.72 14.61 6.44
CA MET A 12 -12.04 14.27 5.94
C MET A 12 -12.16 14.73 4.50
N GLN A 13 -12.52 13.80 3.62
CA GLN A 13 -12.72 14.03 2.20
C GLN A 13 -14.16 13.70 1.82
N THR A 14 -14.73 14.47 0.93
CA THR A 14 -16.10 14.26 0.43
C THR A 14 -16.03 13.74 -1.01
N VAL A 15 -16.75 12.67 -1.29
CA VAL A 15 -16.87 12.12 -2.64
C VAL A 15 -18.33 11.84 -2.96
N ASP A 16 -18.73 12.16 -4.19
CA ASP A 16 -20.05 11.87 -4.73
C ASP A 16 -19.93 10.75 -5.75
N VAL A 17 -20.27 9.54 -5.33
CA VAL A 17 -20.11 8.31 -6.12
C VAL A 17 -21.22 7.31 -5.78
N ASP A 18 -21.45 6.36 -6.66
CA ASP A 18 -22.38 5.28 -6.37
C ASP A 18 -21.87 4.37 -5.23
N SER A 19 -22.79 3.77 -4.49
CA SER A 19 -22.48 3.01 -3.27
C SER A 19 -21.54 1.83 -3.49
N ASP A 20 -21.59 1.23 -4.66
CA ASP A 20 -20.79 0.07 -5.07
C ASP A 20 -19.48 0.47 -5.79
N THR A 21 -19.24 1.78 -5.96
CA THR A 21 -17.98 2.26 -6.54
C THR A 21 -16.79 1.73 -5.71
N PRO A 22 -15.82 1.04 -6.33
CA PRO A 22 -14.62 0.62 -5.63
C PRO A 22 -13.84 1.80 -5.05
N LEU A 23 -13.36 1.66 -3.82
CA LEU A 23 -12.58 2.70 -3.14
C LEU A 23 -11.39 3.16 -3.99
N LEU A 24 -10.78 2.26 -4.75
CA LEU A 24 -9.68 2.59 -5.65
C LEU A 24 -10.03 3.75 -6.59
N TYR A 25 -11.21 3.72 -7.20
CA TYR A 25 -11.62 4.78 -8.14
C TYR A 25 -11.92 6.09 -7.42
N ALA A 26 -12.60 6.04 -6.27
CA ALA A 26 -12.82 7.24 -5.45
C ALA A 26 -11.50 7.92 -5.06
N LEU A 27 -10.49 7.14 -4.66
CA LEU A 27 -9.16 7.67 -4.32
C LEU A 27 -8.47 8.29 -5.54
N ARG A 28 -8.49 7.63 -6.69
CA ARG A 28 -7.78 8.08 -7.89
C ARG A 28 -8.50 9.20 -8.64
N ASP A 29 -9.80 9.02 -8.90
CA ASP A 29 -10.53 9.86 -9.83
C ASP A 29 -11.15 11.07 -9.12
N ASN A 30 -11.68 10.90 -7.90
CA ASN A 30 -12.28 11.99 -7.14
C ASN A 30 -11.25 12.75 -6.29
N LEU A 31 -10.29 12.04 -5.66
CA LEU A 31 -9.34 12.66 -4.74
C LEU A 31 -7.95 12.89 -5.34
N GLY A 32 -7.68 12.42 -6.55
CA GLY A 32 -6.39 12.62 -7.23
C GLY A 32 -5.22 11.90 -6.58
N LEU A 33 -5.48 10.84 -5.80
CA LEU A 33 -4.46 10.05 -5.12
C LEU A 33 -4.05 8.87 -6.00
N HIS A 34 -2.95 9.00 -6.70
CA HIS A 34 -2.49 8.06 -7.72
C HIS A 34 -1.51 7.00 -7.21
N GLY A 35 -1.17 6.99 -5.91
CA GLY A 35 -0.39 5.93 -5.29
C GLY A 35 -1.01 4.56 -5.52
N PRO A 36 -2.26 4.31 -5.05
CA PRO A 36 -2.95 3.06 -5.37
C PRO A 36 -3.21 2.95 -6.87
N LYS A 37 -2.95 1.76 -7.43
CA LYS A 37 -3.02 1.54 -8.89
C LYS A 37 -3.98 0.41 -9.23
N PHE A 38 -4.60 0.51 -10.41
CA PHE A 38 -5.40 -0.55 -10.98
C PHE A 38 -4.49 -1.61 -11.63
N GLY A 39 -4.74 -2.88 -11.32
CA GLY A 39 -4.09 -4.00 -11.98
C GLY A 39 -5.12 -5.04 -12.38
N CYS A 40 -5.48 -5.97 -11.49
CA CYS A 40 -6.42 -7.05 -11.78
C CYS A 40 -7.90 -6.66 -11.60
N GLY A 41 -8.23 -5.72 -10.73
CA GLY A 41 -9.61 -5.40 -10.34
C GLY A 41 -10.30 -6.50 -9.51
N LEU A 42 -9.56 -7.53 -9.08
CA LEU A 42 -10.07 -8.73 -8.41
C LEU A 42 -9.45 -8.96 -7.03
N GLY A 43 -8.73 -8.00 -6.50
CA GLY A 43 -8.05 -8.12 -5.22
C GLY A 43 -6.85 -9.07 -5.20
N GLN A 44 -6.30 -9.46 -6.36
CA GLN A 44 -5.29 -10.51 -6.48
C GLN A 44 -3.87 -10.00 -6.66
N CYS A 45 -3.66 -8.88 -7.37
CA CYS A 45 -2.31 -8.43 -7.75
C CYS A 45 -1.64 -7.53 -6.70
N GLY A 46 -2.40 -6.88 -5.84
CA GLY A 46 -1.89 -5.99 -4.79
C GLY A 46 -1.57 -4.57 -5.21
N ALA A 47 -1.66 -4.20 -6.50
CA ALA A 47 -1.33 -2.85 -6.98
C ALA A 47 -2.18 -1.74 -6.34
N CYS A 48 -3.40 -2.06 -5.91
CA CYS A 48 -4.37 -1.14 -5.32
C CYS A 48 -4.30 -1.04 -3.78
N THR A 49 -3.33 -1.68 -3.14
CA THR A 49 -3.29 -1.77 -1.66
C THR A 49 -3.23 -0.42 -1.00
N VAL A 50 -4.07 -0.24 0.00
CA VAL A 50 -4.08 0.88 0.96
C VAL A 50 -4.06 0.30 2.38
N LEU A 51 -3.83 1.14 3.39
CA LEU A 51 -4.07 0.75 4.78
C LEU A 51 -5.49 1.13 5.18
N PHE A 52 -6.24 0.15 5.64
CA PHE A 52 -7.57 0.28 6.21
C PHE A 52 -7.47 0.05 7.72
N ASN A 53 -7.56 1.11 8.50
CA ASN A 53 -7.25 1.07 9.94
C ASN A 53 -5.90 0.41 10.26
N GLY A 54 -4.88 0.68 9.44
CA GLY A 54 -3.54 0.12 9.60
C GLY A 54 -3.33 -1.26 8.98
N THR A 55 -4.35 -1.89 8.43
CA THR A 55 -4.25 -3.22 7.78
C THR A 55 -4.22 -3.07 6.26
N ALA A 56 -3.25 -3.72 5.62
CA ALA A 56 -3.13 -3.75 4.16
C ALA A 56 -4.38 -4.37 3.53
N THR A 57 -5.07 -3.60 2.70
CA THR A 57 -6.37 -3.96 2.13
C THR A 57 -6.41 -3.62 0.64
N ARG A 58 -7.07 -4.46 -0.14
CA ARG A 58 -7.25 -4.27 -1.59
C ARG A 58 -8.40 -3.30 -1.85
N SER A 59 -8.11 -2.11 -2.33
CA SER A 59 -9.11 -1.06 -2.57
C SER A 59 -9.97 -1.29 -3.82
N CYS A 60 -9.52 -2.11 -4.76
CA CYS A 60 -10.26 -2.38 -6.00
C CYS A 60 -11.53 -3.24 -5.82
N VAL A 61 -11.65 -3.93 -4.69
CA VAL A 61 -12.81 -4.80 -4.37
C VAL A 61 -13.57 -4.32 -3.14
N LEU A 62 -13.21 -3.16 -2.59
CA LEU A 62 -13.86 -2.59 -1.42
C LEU A 62 -14.82 -1.47 -1.86
N PRO A 63 -16.15 -1.65 -1.77
CA PRO A 63 -17.10 -0.59 -2.10
C PRO A 63 -16.97 0.61 -1.15
N VAL A 64 -17.14 1.82 -1.68
CA VAL A 64 -17.08 3.05 -0.87
C VAL A 64 -18.09 3.02 0.28
N ALA A 65 -19.30 2.48 0.06
CA ALA A 65 -20.31 2.35 1.10
C ALA A 65 -19.86 1.49 2.30
N SER A 66 -18.89 0.59 2.10
CA SER A 66 -18.37 -0.29 3.16
C SER A 66 -17.24 0.33 3.98
N VAL A 67 -16.74 1.51 3.59
CA VAL A 67 -15.62 2.15 4.29
C VAL A 67 -16.03 2.68 5.67
N GLY A 68 -17.23 3.26 5.76
CA GLY A 68 -17.71 3.83 7.02
C GLY A 68 -16.75 4.87 7.60
N ASN A 69 -16.48 4.76 8.89
CA ASN A 69 -15.58 5.67 9.63
C ASN A 69 -14.12 5.19 9.64
N ALA A 70 -13.75 4.22 8.81
CA ALA A 70 -12.39 3.71 8.79
C ALA A 70 -11.38 4.75 8.31
N ARG A 71 -10.18 4.69 8.88
CA ARG A 71 -9.05 5.52 8.45
C ARG A 71 -8.34 4.86 7.28
N ILE A 72 -8.34 5.54 6.16
CA ILE A 72 -7.64 5.11 4.95
C ILE A 72 -6.30 5.85 4.88
N THR A 73 -5.22 5.10 4.70
CA THR A 73 -3.90 5.66 4.41
C THR A 73 -3.46 5.17 3.04
N THR A 74 -3.16 6.10 2.15
CA THR A 74 -2.57 5.81 0.85
C THR A 74 -1.05 6.01 0.90
N LEU A 75 -0.35 5.67 -0.18
CA LEU A 75 1.10 5.88 -0.30
C LEU A 75 1.47 7.33 0.02
N GLU A 76 0.68 8.28 -0.46
CA GLU A 76 0.87 9.72 -0.25
C GLU A 76 0.76 10.13 1.22
N GLY A 77 0.08 9.35 2.05
CA GLY A 77 -0.08 9.60 3.48
C GLY A 77 1.02 9.00 4.36
N LEU A 78 1.98 8.27 3.81
CA LEU A 78 3.07 7.66 4.57
C LEU A 78 4.19 8.63 4.90
N GLY A 79 4.58 9.45 3.93
CA GLY A 79 5.71 10.37 4.06
C GLY A 79 5.83 11.23 2.81
N THR A 80 6.83 12.12 2.82
CA THR A 80 7.14 13.01 1.71
C THR A 80 8.52 12.67 1.12
N PRO A 81 8.88 13.19 -0.07
CA PRO A 81 10.24 13.02 -0.60
C PRO A 81 11.34 13.51 0.34
N GLU A 82 11.06 14.56 1.11
CA GLU A 82 12.00 15.15 2.09
C GLU A 82 12.06 14.34 3.39
N GLN A 83 10.95 13.72 3.77
CA GLN A 83 10.80 12.91 4.98
C GLN A 83 10.05 11.61 4.64
N PRO A 84 10.69 10.68 3.93
CA PRO A 84 10.05 9.42 3.58
C PRO A 84 9.81 8.55 4.82
N HIS A 85 8.74 7.78 4.77
CA HIS A 85 8.51 6.73 5.75
C HIS A 85 9.69 5.74 5.75
N PRO A 86 10.09 5.14 6.89
CA PRO A 86 11.23 4.21 6.96
C PRO A 86 11.18 3.08 5.91
N VAL A 87 10.01 2.56 5.60
CA VAL A 87 9.84 1.55 4.53
C VAL A 87 10.15 2.15 3.16
N GLN A 88 9.64 3.34 2.86
CA GLN A 88 9.94 4.04 1.60
C GLN A 88 11.44 4.30 1.46
N LYS A 89 12.07 4.79 2.53
CA LYS A 89 13.52 5.00 2.56
C LYS A 89 14.29 3.70 2.30
N ALA A 90 13.89 2.62 2.93
CA ALA A 90 14.54 1.32 2.74
C ALA A 90 14.42 0.84 1.28
N PHE A 91 13.28 1.05 0.63
CA PHE A 91 13.10 0.74 -0.80
C PHE A 91 14.04 1.57 -1.69
N ILE A 92 14.23 2.85 -1.34
CA ILE A 92 15.18 3.73 -2.04
C ILE A 92 16.62 3.21 -1.84
N ASP A 93 17.00 2.96 -0.60
CA ASP A 93 18.38 2.54 -0.23
C ASP A 93 18.75 1.19 -0.88
N GLU A 94 17.80 0.26 -0.97
CA GLU A 94 18.00 -1.05 -1.61
C GLU A 94 17.75 -1.04 -3.12
N GLN A 95 17.37 0.10 -3.69
CA GLN A 95 16.99 0.23 -5.10
C GLN A 95 15.95 -0.84 -5.51
N ALA A 96 14.95 -1.03 -4.67
CA ALA A 96 13.94 -2.08 -4.78
C ALA A 96 12.83 -1.71 -5.77
N VAL A 97 13.20 -1.24 -6.96
CA VAL A 97 12.27 -0.76 -7.99
C VAL A 97 12.84 -1.01 -9.39
N GLN A 98 11.94 -1.28 -10.34
CA GLN A 98 12.22 -1.18 -11.77
C GLN A 98 11.17 -0.27 -12.43
N CYS A 99 10.06 -0.81 -12.95
CA CYS A 99 9.02 0.05 -13.55
C CYS A 99 8.24 0.87 -12.52
N GLY A 100 8.21 0.46 -11.27
CA GLY A 100 7.56 1.16 -10.16
C GLY A 100 6.07 0.85 -9.99
N TYR A 101 5.44 0.10 -10.88
CA TYR A 101 3.99 -0.13 -10.83
C TYR A 101 3.54 -0.94 -9.60
N CYS A 102 4.30 -1.94 -9.21
CA CYS A 102 4.01 -2.78 -8.03
C CYS A 102 4.40 -2.12 -6.70
N ILE A 103 5.13 -1.01 -6.72
CA ILE A 103 5.77 -0.45 -5.51
C ILE A 103 4.74 0.05 -4.51
N ASN A 104 3.64 0.66 -4.96
CA ASN A 104 2.55 1.00 -4.04
C ASN A 104 2.13 -0.21 -3.19
N GLY A 105 1.78 -1.31 -3.83
CA GLY A 105 1.33 -2.52 -3.13
C GLY A 105 2.40 -3.12 -2.23
N MET A 106 3.63 -3.17 -2.70
CA MET A 106 4.76 -3.71 -1.94
C MET A 106 5.08 -2.86 -0.70
N VAL A 107 5.11 -1.54 -0.83
CA VAL A 107 5.34 -0.62 0.31
C VAL A 107 4.18 -0.69 1.30
N MET A 108 2.94 -0.56 0.83
CA MET A 108 1.76 -0.55 1.71
C MET A 108 1.61 -1.86 2.47
N THR A 109 1.79 -3.00 1.82
CA THR A 109 1.77 -4.32 2.46
C THR A 109 2.90 -4.46 3.49
N SER A 110 4.09 -3.96 3.16
CA SER A 110 5.24 -3.99 4.09
C SER A 110 5.00 -3.12 5.32
N VAL A 111 4.42 -1.93 5.16
CA VAL A 111 4.05 -1.08 6.30
C VAL A 111 3.03 -1.78 7.19
N GLY A 112 1.99 -2.37 6.61
CA GLY A 112 1.00 -3.13 7.38
C GLY A 112 1.62 -4.32 8.13
N LEU A 113 2.53 -5.06 7.50
CA LEU A 113 3.26 -6.15 8.13
C LEU A 113 4.08 -5.66 9.34
N LEU A 114 4.88 -4.60 9.16
CA LEU A 114 5.79 -4.11 10.21
C LEU A 114 5.06 -3.46 11.38
N GLN A 115 3.86 -2.95 11.17
CA GLN A 115 3.00 -2.48 12.26
C GLN A 115 2.51 -3.62 13.15
N GLN A 116 2.23 -4.78 12.56
CA GLN A 116 1.76 -5.97 13.29
C GLN A 116 2.91 -6.81 13.83
N ASN A 117 4.00 -6.91 13.08
CA ASN A 117 5.19 -7.67 13.43
C ASN A 117 6.45 -6.86 13.09
N PRO A 118 7.02 -6.14 14.06
CA PRO A 118 8.17 -5.24 13.82
C PRO A 118 9.46 -5.97 13.41
N LYS A 119 9.57 -7.27 13.65
CA LYS A 119 10.77 -8.08 13.33
C LYS A 119 10.37 -9.38 12.62
N PRO A 120 9.83 -9.30 11.40
CA PRO A 120 9.41 -10.51 10.69
C PRO A 120 10.62 -11.34 10.24
N SER A 121 10.45 -12.66 10.23
CA SER A 121 11.38 -13.56 9.57
C SER A 121 11.28 -13.44 8.04
N ASP A 122 12.26 -13.97 7.33
CA ASP A 122 12.23 -14.02 5.86
C ASP A 122 10.98 -14.73 5.33
N ALA A 123 10.59 -15.84 5.97
CA ALA A 123 9.37 -16.55 5.61
C ALA A 123 8.12 -15.68 5.79
N GLN A 124 8.01 -14.96 6.90
CA GLN A 124 6.89 -14.07 7.17
C GLN A 124 6.82 -12.90 6.17
N ILE A 125 7.97 -12.36 5.75
CA ILE A 125 8.03 -11.33 4.71
C ILE A 125 7.54 -11.89 3.38
N ARG A 126 8.00 -13.06 2.98
CA ARG A 126 7.60 -13.73 1.73
C ARG A 126 6.09 -14.02 1.73
N ASP A 127 5.58 -14.55 2.83
CA ASP A 127 4.15 -14.86 2.97
C ASP A 127 3.29 -13.59 2.89
N ALA A 128 3.69 -12.52 3.58
CA ALA A 128 2.98 -11.24 3.55
C ALA A 128 2.93 -10.63 2.14
N LEU A 129 4.01 -10.76 1.37
CA LEU A 129 4.14 -10.21 0.02
C LEU A 129 3.66 -11.14 -1.09
N ALA A 130 3.25 -12.38 -0.76
CA ALA A 130 2.87 -13.39 -1.76
C ALA A 130 1.70 -12.95 -2.65
N GLY A 131 0.80 -12.11 -2.14
CA GLY A 131 -0.31 -11.53 -2.91
C GLY A 131 0.04 -10.25 -3.68
N ASN A 132 1.31 -9.85 -3.74
CA ASN A 132 1.77 -8.67 -4.47
C ASN A 132 2.62 -9.11 -5.65
N LEU A 133 2.13 -8.85 -6.86
CA LEU A 133 2.76 -9.29 -8.10
C LEU A 133 3.69 -8.21 -8.67
N CYS A 134 4.87 -8.62 -9.11
CA CYS A 134 5.83 -7.78 -9.82
C CYS A 134 6.23 -8.45 -11.14
N ARG A 135 6.00 -7.77 -12.25
CA ARG A 135 6.36 -8.29 -13.58
C ARG A 135 7.86 -8.18 -13.86
N CYS A 136 8.54 -7.25 -13.19
CA CYS A 136 9.97 -6.99 -13.39
C CYS A 136 10.89 -7.92 -12.59
N GLY A 137 10.37 -8.59 -11.56
CA GLY A 137 11.15 -9.54 -10.77
C GLY A 137 12.03 -8.91 -9.69
N THR A 138 11.65 -7.77 -9.11
CA THR A 138 12.41 -7.06 -8.06
C THR A 138 12.30 -7.67 -6.66
N HIS A 139 11.69 -8.83 -6.49
CA HIS A 139 11.35 -9.44 -5.20
C HIS A 139 12.53 -9.56 -4.22
N ALA A 140 13.72 -9.94 -4.69
CA ALA A 140 14.88 -10.09 -3.83
C ALA A 140 15.28 -8.76 -3.16
N ARG A 141 15.26 -7.66 -3.91
CA ARG A 141 15.56 -6.32 -3.38
C ARG A 141 14.45 -5.83 -2.44
N ILE A 142 13.19 -6.13 -2.77
CA ILE A 142 12.03 -5.78 -1.93
C ILE A 142 12.14 -6.47 -0.57
N ILE A 143 12.46 -7.76 -0.53
CA ILE A 143 12.65 -8.49 0.72
C ILE A 143 13.79 -7.87 1.55
N ARG A 144 14.91 -7.52 0.92
CA ARG A 144 16.01 -6.82 1.60
C ARG A 144 15.56 -5.46 2.16
N ALA A 145 14.77 -4.72 1.39
CA ALA A 145 14.22 -3.44 1.85
C ALA A 145 13.33 -3.60 3.08
N VAL A 146 12.45 -4.58 3.11
CA VAL A 146 11.61 -4.87 4.29
C VAL A 146 12.45 -5.26 5.50
N LYS A 147 13.47 -6.10 5.31
CA LYS A 147 14.41 -6.46 6.37
C LYS A 147 15.15 -5.24 6.91
N ARG A 148 15.63 -4.36 6.03
CA ARG A 148 16.30 -3.12 6.42
C ARG A 148 15.36 -2.23 7.23
N ALA A 149 14.11 -2.05 6.78
CA ALA A 149 13.11 -1.25 7.49
C ALA A 149 12.75 -1.82 8.86
N SER A 150 12.86 -3.13 9.05
CA SER A 150 12.61 -3.82 10.33
C SER A 150 13.79 -3.70 11.32
N GLY A 151 14.87 -3.03 10.95
CA GLY A 151 16.10 -2.95 11.75
C GLY A 151 16.97 -4.20 11.71
N ASN A 152 16.66 -5.16 10.84
CA ASN A 152 17.50 -6.33 10.55
C ASN A 152 18.19 -6.09 9.19
N PRO A 153 19.42 -5.55 9.16
CA PRO A 153 20.14 -5.45 7.90
C PRO A 153 20.30 -6.84 7.30
N SER A 154 19.99 -6.97 6.01
CA SER A 154 20.30 -8.19 5.29
C SER A 154 21.78 -8.45 5.44
N LYS A 155 22.18 -9.59 6.01
CA LYS A 155 23.53 -10.08 5.79
C LYS A 155 23.63 -10.30 4.29
N GLU A 156 24.51 -9.57 3.66
CA GLU A 156 24.88 -9.83 2.27
C GLU A 156 25.27 -11.30 2.19
N ALA A 157 24.55 -12.03 1.35
CA ALA A 157 24.97 -13.36 0.95
C ALA A 157 26.00 -13.26 -0.15
#